data_81266d906032eb8d66cc7c34dcf85f9b
#
_entry.id   81266d906032eb8d66cc7c34dcf85f9b
#
_cell.length_a   1.000
_cell.length_b   1.000
_cell.length_c   1.000
_cell.angle_alpha   90.00
_cell.angle_beta   90.00
_cell.angle_gamma   90.00
#
_symmetry.space_group_name_H-M   'P 1'
#
loop_
_entity.id
_entity.type
_entity.pdbx_description
1 polymer ?
#
loop_
_entity_poly.entity_id
_entity_poly.type
_entity_poly.pdbx_seq_one_letter_code
_entity_poly.pdbx_strand_id
1 'polypeptide(L)'
;MSVRKVLVIRFRRIGDAVLSVVICSSLRKSFPEAEIHYVLNDHIAPLFENHPDIDKIITFSDEENNHFFEYLRKVRQLMKTERYDVIIDTRATIKTLWFSAFSLRTKYRIGTSKFYNHFFHNYRVRNHVNDDLDEVVRNLLLLQPLERERKLVMTTDFRLYVTE
;
A
#
# COMPACT_ATOMS: atom_id res chain seq x y z
N MET A 1 16.00 8.14 10.57
CA MET A 1 15.10 8.73 9.55
C MET A 1 13.66 8.60 10.03
N SER A 2 12.89 9.68 9.96
CA SER A 2 11.46 9.59 10.28
C SER A 2 10.66 9.18 9.05
N VAL A 3 9.63 8.37 9.26
CA VAL A 3 8.68 8.02 8.20
C VAL A 3 7.70 9.17 8.04
N ARG A 4 7.74 9.86 6.90
CA ARG A 4 6.93 11.05 6.64
C ARG A 4 5.82 10.81 5.63
N LYS A 5 6.06 9.97 4.63
CA LYS A 5 5.09 9.72 3.56
C LYS A 5 5.09 8.25 3.17
N VAL A 6 3.91 7.64 3.19
CA VAL A 6 3.72 6.22 2.92
C VAL A 6 2.73 6.02 1.80
N LEU A 7 3.03 5.12 0.87
CA LEU A 7 2.14 4.68 -0.18
C LEU A 7 1.73 3.23 0.09
N VAL A 8 0.42 2.99 0.18
CA VAL A 8 -0.17 1.65 0.27
C VAL A 8 -0.89 1.36 -1.04
N ILE A 9 -0.59 0.24 -1.67
CA ILE A 9 -1.13 -0.12 -2.98
C ILE A 9 -2.03 -1.34 -2.85
N ARG A 10 -3.30 -1.19 -3.26
CA ARG A 10 -4.25 -2.30 -3.33
C ARG A 10 -5.20 -2.11 -4.50
N PHE A 11 -4.96 -2.83 -5.59
CA PHE A 11 -5.86 -2.89 -6.73
C PHE A 11 -6.85 -4.03 -6.61
N ARG A 12 -7.92 -3.93 -7.37
CA ARG A 12 -9.01 -4.90 -7.51
C ARG A 12 -9.91 -4.99 -6.28
N ARG A 13 -10.57 -6.03 -6.14
CA ARG A 13 -11.67 -6.43 -5.25
C ARG A 13 -11.91 -5.53 -4.05
N ILE A 14 -13.15 -5.11 -3.93
CA ILE A 14 -13.62 -4.23 -2.85
C ILE A 14 -13.40 -4.83 -1.45
N GLY A 15 -13.67 -6.14 -1.28
CA GLY A 15 -13.46 -6.83 -0.01
C GLY A 15 -12.00 -6.83 0.42
N ASP A 16 -11.08 -7.05 -0.53
CA ASP A 16 -9.65 -7.02 -0.27
C ASP A 16 -9.18 -5.63 0.13
N ALA A 17 -9.71 -4.58 -0.50
CA ALA A 17 -9.40 -3.20 -0.16
C ALA A 17 -9.88 -2.84 1.26
N VAL A 18 -11.07 -3.31 1.66
CA VAL A 18 -11.59 -3.13 3.01
C VAL A 18 -10.68 -3.80 4.04
N LEU A 19 -10.28 -5.04 3.80
CA LEU A 19 -9.41 -5.77 4.72
C LEU A 19 -7.98 -5.20 4.76
N SER A 20 -7.53 -4.56 3.69
CA SER A 20 -6.20 -3.95 3.63
C SER A 20 -6.13 -2.58 4.30
N VAL A 21 -7.26 -1.94 4.61
CA VAL A 21 -7.26 -0.62 5.27
C VAL A 21 -6.65 -0.66 6.67
N VAL A 22 -6.59 -1.84 7.29
CA VAL A 22 -5.90 -2.02 8.58
C VAL A 22 -4.43 -1.61 8.51
N ILE A 23 -3.82 -1.69 7.33
CA ILE A 23 -2.45 -1.20 7.09
C ILE A 23 -2.41 0.32 7.31
N CYS A 24 -3.33 1.04 6.70
CA CYS A 24 -3.42 2.50 6.84
C CYS A 24 -3.68 2.90 8.29
N SER A 25 -4.61 2.23 8.97
CA SER A 25 -4.95 2.52 10.36
C SER A 25 -3.80 2.18 11.32
N SER A 26 -3.09 1.08 11.09
CA SER A 26 -1.91 0.72 11.87
C SER A 26 -0.75 1.70 11.64
N LEU A 27 -0.56 2.16 10.40
CA LEU A 27 0.42 3.20 10.08
C LEU A 27 0.10 4.51 10.78
N ARG A 28 -1.18 4.91 10.80
CA ARG A 28 -1.60 6.13 11.51
C ARG A 28 -1.30 6.05 13.01
N LYS A 29 -1.56 4.90 13.63
CA LYS A 29 -1.26 4.69 15.05
C LYS A 29 0.24 4.64 15.34
N SER A 30 1.01 4.04 14.44
CA SER A 30 2.45 3.87 14.61
C SER A 30 3.26 5.12 14.24
N PHE A 31 2.80 5.85 13.23
CA PHE A 31 3.44 7.06 12.70
C PHE A 31 2.40 8.18 12.56
N PRO A 32 1.95 8.79 13.68
CA PRO A 32 0.88 9.79 13.63
C PRO A 32 1.20 11.01 12.77
N GLU A 33 2.47 11.30 12.58
CA GLU A 33 2.98 12.41 11.78
C GLU A 33 3.06 12.11 10.28
N ALA A 34 2.90 10.85 9.88
CA ALA A 34 3.05 10.44 8.49
C ALA A 34 1.83 10.79 7.64
N GLU A 35 2.08 11.15 6.39
CA GLU A 35 1.07 11.28 5.36
C GLU A 35 0.87 9.92 4.69
N ILE A 36 -0.36 9.42 4.69
CA ILE A 36 -0.71 8.10 4.20
C ILE A 36 -1.54 8.21 2.93
N HIS A 37 -1.02 7.70 1.83
CA HIS A 37 -1.69 7.63 0.54
C HIS A 37 -2.11 6.20 0.24
N TYR A 38 -3.33 6.03 -0.26
CA TYR A 38 -3.88 4.73 -0.58
C TYR A 38 -4.25 4.65 -2.06
N VAL A 39 -3.64 3.73 -2.81
CA VAL A 39 -3.90 3.51 -4.23
C VAL A 39 -4.99 2.47 -4.40
N LEU A 40 -6.07 2.84 -5.08
CA LEU A 40 -7.25 2.02 -5.30
C LEU A 40 -7.76 2.15 -6.74
N ASN A 41 -8.58 1.20 -7.16
CA ASN A 41 -9.41 1.40 -8.34
C ASN A 41 -10.43 2.51 -8.08
N ASP A 42 -10.76 3.29 -9.09
CA ASP A 42 -11.64 4.45 -8.97
C ASP A 42 -13.04 4.11 -8.44
N HIS A 43 -13.60 2.96 -8.85
CA HIS A 43 -14.93 2.52 -8.40
C HIS A 43 -14.96 2.08 -6.93
N ILE A 44 -13.81 1.82 -6.32
CA ILE A 44 -13.67 1.44 -4.90
C ILE A 44 -13.41 2.66 -4.03
N ALA A 45 -12.77 3.68 -4.56
CA ALA A 45 -12.33 4.86 -3.83
C ALA A 45 -13.42 5.56 -2.99
N PRO A 46 -14.68 5.68 -3.45
CA PRO A 46 -15.72 6.35 -2.65
C PRO A 46 -15.94 5.78 -1.25
N LEU A 47 -15.64 4.49 -1.05
CA LEU A 47 -15.78 3.85 0.27
C LEU A 47 -14.79 4.39 1.30
N PHE A 48 -13.69 4.99 0.85
CA PHE A 48 -12.59 5.42 1.71
C PHE A 48 -12.41 6.93 1.77
N GLU A 49 -13.21 7.71 1.06
CA GLU A 49 -13.06 9.17 0.95
C GLU A 49 -13.06 9.90 2.30
N ASN A 50 -13.80 9.39 3.27
CA ASN A 50 -13.92 9.99 4.60
C ASN A 50 -13.12 9.24 5.67
N HIS A 51 -12.22 8.35 5.28
CA HIS A 51 -11.45 7.56 6.24
C HIS A 51 -10.40 8.44 6.93
N PRO A 52 -10.41 8.54 8.27
CA PRO A 52 -9.53 9.46 9.00
C PRO A 52 -8.05 9.09 8.93
N ASP A 53 -7.73 7.83 8.62
CA ASP A 53 -6.36 7.32 8.57
C ASP A 53 -5.73 7.40 7.18
N ILE A 54 -6.47 7.92 6.20
CA ILE A 54 -6.00 8.10 4.83
C ILE A 54 -6.00 9.59 4.49
N ASP A 55 -4.82 10.11 4.15
CA ASP A 55 -4.68 11.53 3.80
C ASP A 55 -4.99 11.80 2.33
N LYS A 56 -4.67 10.85 1.46
CA LYS A 56 -4.92 10.98 0.02
C LYS A 56 -5.24 9.63 -0.61
N ILE A 57 -6.28 9.60 -1.43
CA ILE A 57 -6.62 8.44 -2.25
C ILE A 57 -6.13 8.72 -3.67
N ILE A 58 -5.39 7.77 -4.22
CA ILE A 58 -4.90 7.82 -5.59
C ILE A 58 -5.65 6.77 -6.38
N THR A 59 -6.34 7.18 -7.42
CA THR A 59 -7.22 6.30 -8.17
C THR A 59 -6.69 5.98 -9.55
N PHE A 60 -6.98 4.76 -9.99
CA PHE A 60 -6.75 4.30 -11.35
C PHE A 60 -8.06 3.75 -11.90
N SER A 61 -8.47 4.20 -13.07
CA SER A 61 -9.61 3.65 -13.77
C SER A 61 -9.27 2.31 -14.42
N ASP A 62 -10.28 1.53 -14.76
CA ASP A 62 -10.07 0.29 -15.50
C ASP A 62 -9.45 0.56 -16.87
N GLU A 63 -9.82 1.69 -17.50
CA GLU A 63 -9.22 2.12 -18.76
C GLU A 63 -7.73 2.39 -18.63
N GLU A 64 -7.32 3.18 -17.61
CA GLU A 64 -5.90 3.44 -17.32
C GLU A 64 -5.15 2.15 -17.04
N ASN A 65 -5.75 1.23 -16.31
CA ASN A 65 -5.16 -0.06 -15.97
C ASN A 65 -5.00 -0.98 -17.18
N ASN A 66 -5.83 -0.84 -18.20
CA ASN A 66 -5.79 -1.66 -19.40
C ASN A 66 -4.86 -1.10 -20.49
N HIS A 67 -4.45 0.16 -20.38
CA HIS A 67 -3.50 0.80 -21.29
C HIS A 67 -2.13 0.92 -20.64
N PHE A 68 -1.26 -0.02 -20.96
CA PHE A 68 0.03 -0.21 -20.30
C PHE A 68 0.90 1.06 -20.26
N PHE A 69 1.06 1.74 -21.38
CA PHE A 69 1.90 2.94 -21.44
C PHE A 69 1.31 4.13 -20.68
N GLU A 70 0.00 4.29 -20.69
CA GLU A 70 -0.68 5.31 -19.88
C GLU A 70 -0.53 5.01 -18.39
N TYR A 71 -0.70 3.74 -18.01
CA TYR A 71 -0.47 3.27 -16.64
C TYR A 71 0.96 3.58 -16.19
N LEU A 72 1.97 3.20 -16.97
CA LEU A 72 3.36 3.45 -16.63
C LEU A 72 3.67 4.94 -16.50
N ARG A 73 3.14 5.76 -17.40
CA ARG A 73 3.35 7.21 -17.34
C ARG A 73 2.77 7.80 -16.06
N LYS A 74 1.56 7.39 -15.70
CA LYS A 74 0.90 7.84 -14.47
C LYS A 74 1.68 7.41 -13.23
N VAL A 75 2.09 6.15 -13.15
CA VAL A 75 2.89 5.64 -12.03
C VAL A 75 4.22 6.40 -11.92
N ARG A 76 4.93 6.55 -13.04
CA ARG A 76 6.21 7.26 -13.06
C ARG A 76 6.06 8.70 -12.57
N GLN A 77 5.06 9.41 -13.05
CA GLN A 77 4.81 10.80 -12.66
C GLN A 77 4.48 10.90 -11.18
N LEU A 78 3.63 10.00 -10.66
CA LEU A 78 3.27 9.93 -9.25
C LEU A 78 4.52 9.73 -8.38
N MET A 79 5.34 8.74 -8.70
CA MET A 79 6.52 8.42 -7.91
C MET A 79 7.59 9.51 -7.96
N LYS A 80 7.68 10.20 -9.07
CA LYS A 80 8.59 11.34 -9.24
C LYS A 80 8.13 12.57 -8.43
N THR A 81 6.83 12.81 -8.38
CA THR A 81 6.24 14.00 -7.74
C THR A 81 6.14 13.83 -6.22
N GLU A 82 5.68 12.69 -5.74
CA GLU A 82 5.29 12.50 -4.34
C GLU A 82 6.43 12.07 -3.41
N ARG A 83 7.42 11.37 -3.86
CA ARG A 83 8.61 10.94 -3.09
C ARG A 83 8.27 10.27 -1.75
N TYR A 84 7.94 8.99 -1.80
CA TYR A 84 7.59 8.21 -0.62
C TYR A 84 8.82 7.70 0.15
N ASP A 85 8.70 7.63 1.47
CA ASP A 85 9.69 6.97 2.35
C ASP A 85 9.44 5.47 2.44
N VAL A 86 8.16 5.09 2.30
CA VAL A 86 7.69 3.70 2.40
C VAL A 86 6.70 3.43 1.28
N ILE A 87 6.88 2.31 0.61
CA ILE A 87 5.91 1.75 -0.35
C ILE A 87 5.53 0.37 0.17
N ILE A 88 4.23 0.13 0.32
CA ILE A 88 3.70 -1.18 0.71
C ILE A 88 2.83 -1.70 -0.42
N ASP A 89 3.34 -2.71 -1.10
CA ASP A 89 2.66 -3.39 -2.19
C ASP A 89 1.99 -4.66 -1.66
N THR A 90 0.69 -4.59 -1.45
CA THR A 90 -0.06 -5.66 -0.80
C THR A 90 -0.16 -6.94 -1.63
N ARG A 91 0.02 -6.86 -2.93
CA ARG A 91 -0.09 -8.01 -3.84
C ARG A 91 1.21 -8.40 -4.53
N ALA A 92 2.13 -7.48 -4.69
CA ALA A 92 3.41 -7.70 -5.40
C ALA A 92 3.21 -8.35 -6.78
N THR A 93 2.28 -7.82 -7.57
CA THR A 93 2.07 -8.26 -8.95
C THR A 93 3.10 -7.62 -9.88
N ILE A 94 3.29 -8.20 -11.07
CA ILE A 94 4.18 -7.60 -12.08
C ILE A 94 3.77 -6.15 -12.38
N LYS A 95 2.48 -5.87 -12.38
CA LYS A 95 1.94 -4.53 -12.64
C LYS A 95 2.27 -3.55 -11.51
N THR A 96 2.13 -3.95 -10.26
CA THR A 96 2.40 -3.07 -9.10
C THR A 96 3.89 -2.89 -8.83
N LEU A 97 4.76 -3.75 -9.34
CA LEU A 97 6.21 -3.59 -9.22
C LEU A 97 6.72 -2.26 -9.80
N TRP A 98 6.02 -1.69 -10.77
CA TRP A 98 6.43 -0.44 -11.39
C TRP A 98 6.44 0.75 -10.43
N PHE A 99 5.62 0.73 -9.38
CA PHE A 99 5.69 1.74 -8.32
C PHE A 99 7.08 1.73 -7.66
N SER A 100 7.57 0.55 -7.29
CA SER A 100 8.92 0.42 -6.70
C SER A 100 10.03 0.63 -7.74
N ALA A 101 9.81 0.19 -8.98
CA ALA A 101 10.79 0.35 -10.06
C ALA A 101 11.09 1.83 -10.35
N PHE A 102 10.08 2.70 -10.28
CA PHE A 102 10.26 4.14 -10.46
C PHE A 102 10.67 4.88 -9.18
N SER A 103 10.91 4.17 -8.10
CA SER A 103 11.23 4.78 -6.79
C SER A 103 12.32 3.99 -6.05
N LEU A 104 13.39 3.62 -6.73
CA LEU A 104 14.46 2.80 -6.15
C LEU A 104 15.20 3.47 -4.99
N ARG A 105 15.05 4.79 -4.83
CA ARG A 105 15.62 5.54 -3.71
C ARG A 105 14.76 5.49 -2.44
N THR A 106 13.51 5.04 -2.54
CA THR A 106 12.63 4.88 -1.39
C THR A 106 13.24 3.84 -0.43
N LYS A 107 13.38 4.20 0.84
CA LYS A 107 14.07 3.37 1.84
C LYS A 107 13.40 2.02 2.05
N TYR A 108 12.07 2.01 2.15
CA TYR A 108 11.29 0.79 2.36
C TYR A 108 10.37 0.53 1.18
N ARG A 109 10.71 -0.44 0.38
CA ARG A 109 9.87 -0.95 -0.70
C ARG A 109 9.47 -2.37 -0.32
N ILE A 110 8.29 -2.49 0.30
CA ILE A 110 7.83 -3.70 0.96
C ILE A 110 6.81 -4.42 0.11
N GLY A 111 6.96 -5.70 -0.06
CA GLY A 111 6.01 -6.56 -0.75
C GLY A 111 6.10 -8.00 -0.29
N THR A 112 5.08 -8.79 -0.61
CA THR A 112 5.10 -10.23 -0.39
C THR A 112 6.18 -10.87 -1.27
N SER A 113 6.96 -11.80 -0.72
CA SER A 113 8.05 -12.45 -1.44
C SER A 113 7.53 -13.25 -2.64
N LYS A 114 8.02 -12.93 -3.81
CA LYS A 114 7.79 -13.61 -5.09
C LYS A 114 9.15 -13.86 -5.76
N PHE A 115 9.23 -14.82 -6.66
CA PHE A 115 10.48 -15.12 -7.33
C PHE A 115 10.98 -14.00 -8.26
N TYR A 116 10.10 -13.11 -8.68
CA TYR A 116 10.38 -12.04 -9.65
C TYR A 116 10.58 -10.65 -9.03
N ASN A 117 10.40 -10.47 -7.70
CA ASN A 117 10.37 -9.13 -7.11
C ASN A 117 11.58 -8.76 -6.24
N HIS A 118 12.61 -9.57 -6.23
CA HIS A 118 13.77 -9.33 -5.35
C HIS A 118 14.63 -8.12 -5.73
N PHE A 119 14.54 -7.62 -6.96
CA PHE A 119 15.20 -6.37 -7.36
C PHE A 119 14.41 -5.12 -6.99
N PHE A 120 13.08 -5.23 -6.93
CA PHE A 120 12.19 -4.08 -6.79
C PHE A 120 11.78 -3.84 -5.35
N HIS A 121 11.51 -4.91 -4.59
CA HIS A 121 11.20 -4.82 -3.17
C HIS A 121 12.45 -5.16 -2.36
N ASN A 122 12.97 -4.18 -1.60
CA ASN A 122 14.15 -4.40 -0.75
C ASN A 122 13.80 -5.07 0.59
N TYR A 123 12.51 -5.10 0.95
CA TYR A 123 11.98 -5.83 2.09
C TYR A 123 10.86 -6.75 1.62
N ARG A 124 11.13 -8.05 1.60
CA ARG A 124 10.16 -9.05 1.13
C ARG A 124 9.66 -9.86 2.31
N VAL A 125 8.36 -9.80 2.54
CA VAL A 125 7.71 -10.54 3.60
C VAL A 125 7.26 -11.89 3.06
N ARG A 126 7.44 -12.95 3.84
CA ARG A 126 7.05 -14.31 3.45
C ARG A 126 5.58 -14.34 3.03
N ASN A 127 5.32 -15.06 1.93
CA ASN A 127 3.95 -15.29 1.49
C ASN A 127 3.29 -16.37 2.37
N HIS A 128 2.26 -15.98 3.10
CA HIS A 128 1.51 -16.84 4.02
C HIS A 128 0.20 -17.38 3.44
N VAL A 129 0.09 -17.46 2.11
CA VAL A 129 -1.16 -17.91 1.44
C VAL A 129 -1.56 -19.33 1.87
N ASN A 130 -0.60 -20.20 2.13
CA ASN A 130 -0.83 -21.58 2.54
C ASN A 130 -0.89 -21.75 4.06
N ASP A 131 -0.68 -20.68 4.83
CA ASP A 131 -0.76 -20.72 6.28
C ASP A 131 -2.21 -20.45 6.71
N ASP A 132 -2.60 -20.97 7.87
CA ASP A 132 -3.94 -20.76 8.43
C ASP A 132 -4.05 -19.38 9.08
N LEU A 133 -3.75 -18.33 8.30
CA LEU A 133 -3.83 -16.93 8.72
C LEU A 133 -4.91 -16.22 7.90
N ASP A 134 -5.70 -15.39 8.57
CA ASP A 134 -6.67 -14.57 7.87
C ASP A 134 -5.99 -13.41 7.09
N GLU A 135 -6.73 -12.81 6.17
CA GLU A 135 -6.23 -11.75 5.29
C GLU A 135 -5.78 -10.50 6.07
N VAL A 136 -6.45 -10.17 7.17
CA VAL A 136 -6.08 -9.03 8.02
C VAL A 136 -4.70 -9.25 8.62
N VAL A 137 -4.44 -10.42 9.18
CA VAL A 137 -3.13 -10.76 9.75
C VAL A 137 -2.05 -10.74 8.67
N ARG A 138 -2.31 -11.32 7.50
CA ARG A 138 -1.36 -11.30 6.38
C ARG A 138 -1.01 -9.89 5.95
N ASN A 139 -1.99 -8.99 5.89
CA ASN A 139 -1.76 -7.59 5.58
C ASN A 139 -0.88 -6.90 6.62
N LEU A 140 -1.14 -7.14 7.90
CA LEU A 140 -0.37 -6.54 8.99
C LEU A 140 1.09 -7.01 9.02
N LEU A 141 1.36 -8.24 8.59
CA LEU A 141 2.73 -8.76 8.52
C LEU A 141 3.60 -7.97 7.54
N LEU A 142 3.01 -7.28 6.56
CA LEU A 142 3.75 -6.40 5.65
C LEU A 142 4.38 -5.19 6.35
N LEU A 143 3.91 -4.86 7.54
CA LEU A 143 4.45 -3.74 8.31
C LEU A 143 5.69 -4.11 9.14
N GLN A 144 6.01 -5.39 9.30
CA GLN A 144 7.13 -5.84 10.12
C GLN A 144 8.47 -5.15 9.83
N PRO A 145 8.87 -4.89 8.59
CA PRO A 145 10.13 -4.20 8.33
C PRO A 145 10.21 -2.80 8.97
N LEU A 146 9.08 -2.15 9.20
CA LEU A 146 9.02 -0.82 9.79
C LEU A 146 9.29 -0.81 11.30
N GLU A 147 9.31 -1.96 11.95
CA GLU A 147 9.70 -2.07 13.37
C GLU A 147 11.13 -1.59 13.61
N ARG A 148 11.95 -1.52 12.56
CA ARG A 148 13.29 -0.94 12.60
C ARG A 148 13.28 0.56 12.91
N GLU A 149 12.21 1.26 12.59
CA GLU A 149 12.10 2.70 12.83
C GLU A 149 11.51 3.00 14.21
N ARG A 150 10.49 2.26 14.60
CA ARG A 150 9.84 2.36 15.92
C ARG A 150 8.95 1.17 16.19
N LYS A 151 8.57 0.99 17.46
CA LYS A 151 7.58 -0.02 17.84
C LYS A 151 6.23 0.27 17.18
N LEU A 152 5.68 -0.72 16.52
CA LEU A 152 4.40 -0.58 15.81
C LEU A 152 3.21 -0.79 16.74
N VAL A 153 2.14 -0.04 16.45
CA VAL A 153 0.83 -0.19 17.08
C VAL A 153 -0.13 -0.72 16.02
N MET A 154 -0.41 -2.02 16.07
CA MET A 154 -1.27 -2.67 15.10
C MET A 154 -2.74 -2.58 15.51
N THR A 155 -3.63 -2.51 14.53
CA THR A 155 -5.07 -2.61 14.72
C THR A 155 -5.68 -3.54 13.68
N THR A 156 -6.70 -4.28 14.08
CA THR A 156 -7.49 -5.14 13.18
C THR A 156 -8.80 -4.48 12.77
N ASP A 157 -9.00 -3.21 13.13
CA ASP A 157 -10.21 -2.46 12.82
C ASP A 157 -10.20 -2.01 11.35
N PHE A 158 -11.19 -2.45 10.59
CA PHE A 158 -11.40 -2.10 9.18
C PHE A 158 -12.73 -1.41 8.93
N ARG A 159 -13.21 -0.61 9.88
CA ARG A 159 -14.44 0.15 9.73
C ARG A 159 -14.39 1.12 8.55
N LEU A 160 -15.50 1.27 7.88
CA LEU A 160 -15.69 2.29 6.85
C LEU A 160 -16.40 3.50 7.43
N TYR A 161 -16.06 4.66 6.97
CA TYR A 161 -16.61 5.94 7.42
C TYR A 161 -17.47 6.52 6.29
N VAL A 162 -18.77 6.25 6.36
CA VAL A 162 -19.72 6.69 5.35
C VAL A 162 -20.38 7.99 5.83
N THR A 163 -20.41 9.02 4.98
CA THR A 163 -21.24 10.22 5.24
C THR A 163 -22.69 9.88 4.99
N GLU A 164 -23.54 10.25 5.93
CA GLU A 164 -25.01 10.21 5.73
C GLU A 164 -25.43 11.22 4.68
#